data_b16006e36d4bce63dee6f5a4a80df90b
#
_entry.id   b16006e36d4bce63dee6f5a4a80df90b
#
_cell.length_a   1.000
_cell.length_b   1.000
_cell.length_c   1.000
_cell.angle_alpha   90.00
_cell.angle_beta   90.00
_cell.angle_gamma   90.00
#
_symmetry.space_group_name_H-M   'P 1'
#
loop_
_entity.id
_entity.type
_entity.pdbx_description
1 polymer ?
#
loop_
_entity_poly.entity_id
_entity_poly.type
_entity_poly.pdbx_seq_one_letter_code
_entity_poly.pdbx_strand_id
1 'polypeptide(L)'
;MTTGVERRRAPRYPVYLPVRAPTTGTGELLGVTRDVSSGGLFFYTELEDWEAGSRIDFVFRFPPQVSGHAATTRCRGTVVRAEGPENARGIAVRIDRISFLDD
;
A
#
# COMPACT_ATOMS: atom_id res chain seq x y z
N MET A 1 -10.45 -26.00 -7.54
CA MET A 1 -10.47 -25.49 -7.56
C MET A 1 -10.25 -24.58 -7.86
N THR A 2 -10.19 -24.28 -8.19
CA THR A 2 -10.04 -23.18 -8.44
C THR A 2 -9.40 -22.33 -7.61
N THR A 3 -8.76 -22.74 -6.75
CA THR A 3 -8.11 -21.93 -5.88
C THR A 3 -7.19 -20.96 -6.50
N GLY A 4 -6.51 -21.31 -7.54
CA GLY A 4 -5.64 -20.36 -8.18
C GLY A 4 -6.36 -19.17 -8.70
N VAL A 5 -7.55 -19.37 -9.15
CA VAL A 5 -8.33 -18.28 -9.63
C VAL A 5 -8.67 -17.33 -8.55
N GLU A 6 -9.05 -17.84 -7.42
CA GLU A 6 -9.46 -16.99 -6.37
C GLU A 6 -8.39 -16.12 -5.85
N ARG A 7 -7.17 -16.64 -5.87
CA ARG A 7 -6.13 -15.85 -5.34
C ARG A 7 -5.86 -14.61 -6.08
N ARG A 8 -6.30 -14.53 -7.32
CA ARG A 8 -5.99 -13.41 -7.99
C ARG A 8 -6.95 -12.46 -8.01
N ARG A 9 -7.74 -12.46 -7.19
CA ARG A 9 -8.70 -11.89 -7.49
C ARG A 9 -9.07 -10.66 -7.07
N ALA A 10 -8.52 -9.96 -6.13
CA ALA A 10 -8.84 -8.58 -5.83
C ALA A 10 -8.43 -7.72 -7.02
N PRO A 11 -9.33 -6.97 -7.60
CA PRO A 11 -8.98 -6.10 -8.71
C PRO A 11 -7.97 -5.05 -8.27
N ARG A 12 -7.08 -4.67 -9.15
CA ARG A 12 -6.12 -3.64 -8.89
C ARG A 12 -6.50 -2.40 -9.68
N TYR A 13 -6.47 -1.28 -8.99
CA TYR A 13 -6.88 0.00 -9.58
C TYR A 13 -5.67 0.90 -9.72
N PRO A 14 -5.40 1.42 -10.93
CA PRO A 14 -4.27 2.33 -11.13
C PRO A 14 -4.63 3.71 -10.59
N VAL A 15 -4.04 4.06 -9.46
CA VAL A 15 -4.25 5.35 -8.84
C VAL A 15 -2.94 5.84 -8.28
N TYR A 16 -2.74 7.16 -8.28
CA TYR A 16 -1.49 7.76 -7.80
C TYR A 16 -1.82 8.54 -6.53
N LEU A 17 -1.66 7.90 -5.40
CA LEU A 17 -2.01 8.49 -4.12
C LEU A 17 -0.83 8.42 -3.17
N PRO A 18 -0.72 9.39 -2.25
CA PRO A 18 0.40 9.40 -1.32
C PRO A 18 0.29 8.30 -0.27
N VAL A 19 1.43 7.74 0.07
CA VAL A 19 1.59 6.80 1.17
C VAL A 19 2.44 7.52 2.20
N ARG A 20 1.96 7.65 3.43
CA ARG A 20 2.63 8.47 4.43
C ARG A 20 2.94 7.67 5.69
N ALA A 21 3.94 8.08 6.41
CA ALA A 21 4.26 7.47 7.69
C ALA A 21 3.16 7.80 8.70
N PRO A 22 2.84 6.87 9.61
CA PRO A 22 1.82 7.12 10.60
C PRO A 22 2.36 8.07 11.65
N THR A 23 1.65 9.17 11.86
CA THR A 23 2.05 10.14 12.86
C THR A 23 0.86 11.03 13.15
N THR A 24 0.99 11.83 14.17
CA THR A 24 -0.02 12.83 14.48
C THR A 24 0.15 13.96 13.46
N GLY A 25 -0.91 14.27 12.76
CA GLY A 25 -0.85 15.30 11.73
C GLY A 25 -0.40 14.70 10.41
N THR A 26 0.34 15.48 9.63
CA THR A 26 0.78 15.04 8.32
C THR A 26 2.10 14.31 8.45
N GLY A 27 2.09 13.04 8.13
CA GLY A 27 3.30 12.24 8.22
C GLY A 27 4.23 12.43 7.03
N GLU A 28 5.43 11.91 7.19
CA GLU A 28 6.42 11.94 6.13
C GLU A 28 5.90 11.16 4.91
N LEU A 29 6.12 11.70 3.73
CA LEU A 29 5.73 11.02 2.51
C LEU A 29 6.69 9.86 2.26
N LEU A 30 6.15 8.66 2.21
CA LEU A 30 6.94 7.47 1.95
C LEU A 30 7.01 7.19 0.45
N GLY A 31 5.95 7.48 -0.27
CA GLY A 31 5.94 7.25 -1.70
C GLY A 31 4.57 7.54 -2.30
N VAL A 32 4.42 7.19 -3.56
CA VAL A 32 3.17 7.40 -4.30
C VAL A 32 2.79 6.09 -4.96
N THR A 33 1.53 5.71 -4.85
CA THR A 33 1.11 4.42 -5.38
C THR A 33 1.12 4.39 -6.90
N ARG A 34 1.26 3.19 -7.44
CA ARG A 34 1.02 2.91 -8.85
C ARG A 34 -0.33 2.24 -9.01
N ASP A 35 -0.64 1.31 -8.11
CA ASP A 35 -1.94 0.65 -8.13
C ASP A 35 -2.26 0.16 -6.72
N VAL A 36 -3.54 -0.06 -6.47
CA VAL A 36 -4.07 -0.40 -5.16
C VAL A 36 -5.14 -1.46 -5.33
N SER A 37 -5.20 -2.38 -4.37
CA SER A 37 -6.30 -3.34 -4.28
C SER A 37 -6.69 -3.48 -2.82
N SER A 38 -7.72 -4.27 -2.55
CA SER A 38 -8.13 -4.46 -1.16
C SER A 38 -7.09 -5.24 -0.35
N GLY A 39 -6.22 -5.98 -1.00
CA GLY A 39 -5.23 -6.78 -0.28
C GLY A 39 -3.82 -6.25 -0.33
N GLY A 40 -3.58 -5.16 -1.05
CA GLY A 40 -2.22 -4.67 -1.15
C GLY A 40 -2.10 -3.47 -2.05
N LEU A 41 -0.89 -2.98 -2.16
CA LEU A 41 -0.63 -1.87 -3.06
C LEU A 41 0.82 -1.94 -3.56
N PHE A 42 1.07 -1.21 -4.62
CA PHE A 42 2.40 -1.06 -5.15
C PHE A 42 2.68 0.44 -5.20
N PHE A 43 3.81 0.87 -4.63
CA PHE A 43 4.14 2.28 -4.64
C PHE A 43 5.62 2.48 -4.99
N TYR A 44 5.92 3.67 -5.48
CA TYR A 44 7.30 4.06 -5.77
C TYR A 44 7.82 4.93 -4.64
N THR A 45 9.06 4.70 -4.27
CA THR A 45 9.70 5.43 -3.18
C THR A 45 11.13 5.77 -3.53
N GLU A 46 11.61 6.87 -2.96
CA GLU A 46 13.01 7.20 -3.01
C GLU A 46 13.74 6.76 -1.74
N LEU A 47 12.98 6.25 -0.78
CA LEU A 47 13.58 5.75 0.45
C LEU A 47 14.09 4.34 0.21
N GLU A 48 15.16 3.99 0.87
CA GLU A 48 15.84 2.77 0.48
C GLU A 48 15.78 1.62 1.41
N ASP A 49 15.04 1.67 2.46
CA ASP A 49 15.24 0.70 3.51
C ASP A 49 14.32 -0.51 3.48
N TRP A 50 13.55 -0.71 2.44
CA TRP A 50 12.60 -1.82 2.44
C TRP A 50 13.04 -2.93 1.53
N GLU A 51 13.06 -4.14 2.09
CA GLU A 51 13.35 -5.35 1.34
C GLU A 51 12.21 -6.32 1.53
N ALA A 52 12.15 -7.34 0.70
CA ALA A 52 11.13 -8.37 0.84
C ALA A 52 11.19 -8.94 2.25
N GLY A 53 10.03 -9.06 2.88
CA GLY A 53 9.93 -9.51 4.26
C GLY A 53 9.88 -8.39 5.28
N SER A 54 10.23 -7.17 4.89
CA SER A 54 10.19 -6.04 5.83
C SER A 54 8.76 -5.72 6.19
N ARG A 55 8.56 -5.29 7.42
CA ARG A 55 7.26 -4.78 7.82
C ARG A 55 7.18 -3.32 7.52
N ILE A 56 6.00 -2.86 7.14
CA ILE A 56 5.78 -1.47 6.82
C ILE A 56 4.48 -1.02 7.47
N ASP A 57 4.51 0.19 8.04
CA ASP A 57 3.38 0.77 8.72
C ASP A 57 3.13 2.12 8.03
N PHE A 58 1.91 2.36 7.56
CA PHE A 58 1.66 3.56 6.77
C PHE A 58 0.21 3.98 6.88
N VAL A 59 -0.03 5.22 6.49
CA VAL A 59 -1.38 5.78 6.41
C VAL A 59 -1.70 6.00 4.95
N PHE A 60 -2.90 5.64 4.56
CA PHE A 60 -3.29 5.68 3.17
C PHE A 60 -4.80 5.91 3.07
N ARG A 61 -5.21 6.71 2.09
CA ARG A 61 -6.62 6.95 1.88
C ARG A 61 -7.10 6.11 0.71
N PHE A 62 -7.79 5.03 1.01
CA PHE A 62 -8.29 4.13 -0.03
C PHE A 62 -9.34 4.86 -0.87
N PRO A 63 -9.28 4.70 -2.19
CA PRO A 63 -10.27 5.30 -3.06
C PRO A 63 -11.59 4.53 -2.98
N PRO A 64 -12.71 5.17 -3.34
CA PRO A 64 -14.01 4.50 -3.24
C PRO A 64 -14.10 3.21 -4.05
N GLN A 65 -13.35 3.07 -5.13
CA GLN A 65 -13.38 1.86 -5.93
C GLN A 65 -12.94 0.64 -5.15
N VAL A 66 -12.12 0.84 -4.11
CA VAL A 66 -11.59 -0.27 -3.35
C VAL A 66 -12.41 -0.50 -2.10
N SER A 67 -12.73 0.56 -1.36
CA SER A 67 -13.36 0.40 -0.06
C SER A 67 -14.83 0.76 -0.02
N GLY A 68 -15.40 1.12 -1.15
CA GLY A 68 -16.81 1.51 -1.20
C GLY A 68 -17.03 2.99 -0.95
N HIS A 69 -16.15 3.61 -0.20
CA HIS A 69 -16.16 5.05 0.02
C HIS A 69 -14.74 5.44 0.38
N ALA A 70 -14.41 6.71 0.24
CA ALA A 70 -13.07 7.16 0.58
C ALA A 70 -12.86 7.01 2.07
N ALA A 71 -11.78 6.39 2.46
CA ALA A 71 -11.53 6.10 3.86
C ALA A 71 -10.03 6.20 4.16
N THR A 72 -9.70 6.98 5.17
CA THR A 72 -8.33 7.08 5.64
C THR A 72 -8.07 5.92 6.59
N THR A 73 -6.99 5.20 6.35
CA THR A 73 -6.68 4.01 7.12
C THR A 73 -5.23 4.02 7.55
N ARG A 74 -4.99 3.37 8.66
CA ARG A 74 -3.64 3.01 9.04
C ARG A 74 -3.46 1.55 8.68
N CYS A 75 -2.43 1.25 7.93
CA CYS A 75 -2.19 -0.08 7.41
C CYS A 75 -0.88 -0.62 7.92
N ARG A 76 -0.88 -1.90 8.24
CA ARG A 76 0.35 -2.62 8.51
C ARG A 76 0.47 -3.69 7.47
N GLY A 77 1.64 -3.80 6.89
CA GLY A 77 1.83 -4.74 5.82
C GLY A 77 3.21 -5.32 5.80
N THR A 78 3.43 -6.15 4.81
CA THR A 78 4.71 -6.80 4.59
C THR A 78 5.12 -6.53 3.15
N VAL A 79 6.35 -6.12 2.98
CA VAL A 79 6.91 -5.95 1.64
C VAL A 79 7.10 -7.33 1.05
N VAL A 80 6.47 -7.58 -0.09
CA VAL A 80 6.62 -8.88 -0.73
C VAL A 80 7.62 -8.83 -1.87
N ARG A 81 7.90 -7.63 -2.39
CA ARG A 81 8.87 -7.49 -3.45
C ARG A 81 9.35 -6.04 -3.50
N ALA A 82 10.63 -5.86 -3.72
CA ALA A 82 11.21 -4.54 -3.96
C ALA A 82 12.03 -4.64 -5.22
N GLU A 83 11.82 -3.71 -6.15
CA GLU A 83 12.47 -3.78 -7.45
C GLU A 83 12.78 -2.39 -7.97
N GLY A 84 13.67 -2.32 -8.94
CA GLY A 84 14.00 -1.06 -9.58
C GLY A 84 15.20 -0.39 -8.95
N PRO A 85 15.60 0.77 -9.50
CA PRO A 85 16.78 1.47 -9.03
C PRO A 85 16.54 2.16 -7.71
N GLU A 86 17.61 2.50 -7.03
CA GLU A 86 17.50 3.06 -5.68
C GLU A 86 16.69 4.33 -5.58
N ASN A 87 16.76 5.16 -6.59
CA ASN A 87 16.05 6.44 -6.52
C ASN A 87 14.61 6.35 -7.02
N ALA A 88 14.17 5.18 -7.43
CA ALA A 88 12.79 5.01 -7.91
C ALA A 88 12.37 3.56 -7.70
N ARG A 89 12.48 3.11 -6.44
CA ARG A 89 12.20 1.73 -6.13
C ARG A 89 10.73 1.46 -6.11
N GLY A 90 10.32 0.36 -6.69
CA GLY A 90 8.94 -0.09 -6.64
C GLY A 90 8.76 -1.11 -5.53
N ILE A 91 7.78 -0.87 -4.67
CA ILE A 91 7.55 -1.69 -3.49
C ILE A 91 6.17 -2.30 -3.56
N ALA A 92 6.11 -3.62 -3.59
CA ALA A 92 4.83 -4.33 -3.54
C ALA A 92 4.58 -4.73 -2.10
N VAL A 93 3.43 -4.34 -1.57
CA VAL A 93 3.08 -4.55 -0.18
C VAL A 93 1.81 -5.37 -0.08
N ARG A 94 1.84 -6.40 0.75
CA ARG A 94 0.64 -7.12 1.15
C ARG A 94 0.14 -6.47 2.41
N ILE A 95 -1.13 -6.11 2.45
CA ILE A 95 -1.72 -5.48 3.62
C ILE A 95 -2.16 -6.57 4.57
N ASP A 96 -1.63 -6.55 5.78
CA ASP A 96 -1.94 -7.58 6.79
C ASP A 96 -3.00 -7.10 7.76
N ARG A 97 -3.07 -5.79 8.03
CA ARG A 97 -4.03 -5.25 8.97
C ARG A 97 -4.40 -3.83 8.58
N ILE A 98 -5.68 -3.51 8.68
CA ILE A 98 -6.19 -2.19 8.41
C ILE A 98 -6.97 -1.70 9.61
N SER A 99 -6.72 -0.46 10.00
CA SER A 99 -7.52 0.22 11.02
C SER A 99 -8.06 1.50 10.41
N PHE A 100 -9.37 1.65 10.43
CA PHE A 100 -9.97 2.85 9.89
C PHE A 100 -9.84 3.97 10.91
N LEU A 101 -9.47 5.14 10.44
CA LEU A 101 -9.29 6.30 11.30
C LEU A 101 -10.58 7.12 11.23
N ASP A 102 -11.02 7.54 12.38
CA ASP A 102 -12.20 8.39 12.42
C ASP A 102 -11.83 9.78 12.00
N ASP A 103 -12.72 10.41 11.33
CA ASP A 103 -12.48 11.80 10.88
C ASP A 103 -13.12 12.79 11.77
#